data_d1e69a7b6c2b3ddc5712445fc355875d
#
_entry.id   d1e69a7b6c2b3ddc5712445fc355875d
#
_cell.length_a   1.000
_cell.length_b   1.000
_cell.length_c   1.000
_cell.angle_alpha   90.00
_cell.angle_beta   90.00
_cell.angle_gamma   90.00
#
_symmetry.space_group_name_H-M   'P 1'
#
loop_
_entity.id
_entity.type
_entity.pdbx_description
1 polymer ?
#
loop_
_entity_poly.entity_id
_entity_poly.type
_entity_poly.pdbx_seq_one_letter_code
_entity_poly.pdbx_strand_id
1 'polypeptide(L)'
;MLLQKREENAITLAATATNGRIIEQALPDKYPVAPKKKIIALAALILGLGIPVGFIYLIGLFKYKIENAEDVQKLTTVPLIAELPHCQKPAQGAIVVRENHNDIMEETFRGLRTNLLFMLEKEEKVILVSSTQPGEGKSFVAGNLAVSLALLGKKTLIVGMDIRKPGLNRVFNISHREHGITNYLSDPEHTDLFSLVQPSDIHSNLYILPGGAVPPNPTELVARPVLDSAIAQLKEHYDYIILDTAPIGIVTDTAIVSRVGDLCLYVCRAEVTPKVAYQYINELK
;
A
#
# COMPACT_ATOMS: atom_id res chain seq x y z
N MET A 1 7.85 113.28 14.73
CA MET A 1 6.93 112.29 14.06
C MET A 1 7.68 111.25 13.22
N LEU A 2 8.57 111.66 12.32
CA LEU A 2 9.31 110.70 11.46
C LEU A 2 10.38 109.85 12.22
N LEU A 3 11.04 110.36 13.21
CA LEU A 3 11.99 109.67 14.05
C LEU A 3 11.33 108.63 14.94
N GLN A 4 10.16 108.88 15.50
CA GLN A 4 9.40 107.93 16.31
C GLN A 4 8.94 106.73 15.50
N LYS A 5 8.45 106.95 14.26
CA LYS A 5 8.10 105.88 13.39
C LYS A 5 9.27 104.98 12.94
N ARG A 6 10.48 105.59 12.90
CA ARG A 6 11.68 104.86 12.54
C ARG A 6 12.16 103.92 13.70
N GLU A 7 11.99 104.45 14.93
CA GLU A 7 12.30 103.64 16.15
C GLU A 7 11.25 102.52 16.36
N GLU A 8 9.97 102.81 16.16
CA GLU A 8 8.96 101.80 16.24
C GLU A 8 9.12 100.67 15.17
N ASN A 9 9.47 101.03 13.94
CA ASN A 9 9.78 100.06 12.91
C ASN A 9 11.06 99.27 13.19
N ALA A 10 12.06 99.88 13.80
CA ALA A 10 13.29 99.20 14.22
C ALA A 10 13.01 98.18 15.34
N ILE A 11 12.15 98.61 16.32
CA ILE A 11 11.73 97.67 17.40
C ILE A 11 10.84 96.53 16.86
N THR A 12 9.91 96.79 15.95
CA THR A 12 9.12 95.79 15.36
C THR A 12 9.94 94.80 14.49
N LEU A 13 10.93 95.31 13.76
CA LEU A 13 11.86 94.44 12.99
C LEU A 13 12.74 93.59 13.93
N ALA A 14 13.15 94.15 15.05
CA ALA A 14 13.93 93.44 16.08
C ALA A 14 13.05 92.36 16.80
N ALA A 15 11.75 92.69 17.01
CA ALA A 15 10.77 91.78 17.62
C ALA A 15 10.32 90.64 16.66
N THR A 16 10.44 90.86 15.35
CA THR A 16 10.20 89.88 14.36
C THR A 16 11.43 89.05 14.00
N ALA A 17 12.49 89.11 14.75
CA ALA A 17 13.66 88.29 14.61
C ALA A 17 13.17 86.79 14.75
N THR A 18 13.33 86.03 13.70
CA THR A 18 12.95 84.65 13.65
C THR A 18 13.49 83.90 14.86
N ASN A 19 12.56 83.39 15.68
CA ASN A 19 12.88 82.54 16.82
C ASN A 19 13.44 81.20 16.44
N GLY A 20 13.66 80.98 15.15
CA GLY A 20 14.24 79.72 14.60
C GLY A 20 15.75 79.89 14.41
N ARG A 21 16.52 79.29 15.25
CA ARG A 21 17.96 79.12 15.03
C ARG A 21 18.20 77.81 14.29
N ILE A 22 18.73 77.86 13.10
CA ILE A 22 19.21 76.64 12.40
C ILE A 22 20.40 76.16 13.20
N ILE A 23 20.20 75.07 13.94
CA ILE A 23 21.25 74.48 14.81
C ILE A 23 22.20 73.67 13.93
N GLU A 24 21.64 73.00 12.89
CA GLU A 24 22.42 72.21 11.94
C GLU A 24 21.74 72.21 10.57
N GLN A 25 22.50 72.39 9.51
CA GLN A 25 21.96 72.17 8.15
C GLN A 25 21.81 70.71 7.88
N ALA A 26 20.66 70.27 7.37
CA ALA A 26 20.46 68.95 6.91
C ALA A 26 21.42 68.64 5.75
N LEU A 27 22.48 67.93 6.05
CA LEU A 27 23.41 67.43 5.02
C LEU A 27 22.95 66.06 4.56
N PRO A 28 22.85 65.85 3.24
CA PRO A 28 22.54 64.51 2.72
C PRO A 28 23.70 63.57 3.07
N ASP A 29 23.36 62.42 3.66
CA ASP A 29 24.34 61.37 3.93
C ASP A 29 24.91 60.82 2.62
N LYS A 30 26.23 60.59 2.59
CA LYS A 30 26.91 60.08 1.39
C LYS A 30 26.46 58.69 0.96
N TYR A 31 25.83 57.96 1.88
CA TYR A 31 25.32 56.62 1.62
C TYR A 31 23.82 56.53 1.95
N PRO A 32 23.01 55.85 1.11
CA PRO A 32 21.59 55.67 1.38
C PRO A 32 21.39 54.83 2.67
N VAL A 33 20.68 55.39 3.65
CA VAL A 33 20.37 54.75 4.92
C VAL A 33 19.33 53.63 4.73
N ALA A 34 18.48 53.78 3.72
CA ALA A 34 17.44 52.82 3.35
C ALA A 34 17.21 52.84 1.82
N PRO A 35 16.82 51.71 1.19
CA PRO A 35 16.72 50.37 1.72
C PRO A 35 18.09 49.69 1.87
N LYS A 36 18.28 48.87 2.92
CA LYS A 36 19.51 48.08 3.12
C LYS A 36 19.55 46.89 2.14
N LYS A 37 19.97 47.15 0.90
CA LYS A 37 19.96 46.17 -0.22
C LYS A 37 20.57 44.81 0.11
N LYS A 38 21.67 44.78 0.90
CA LYS A 38 22.32 43.51 1.33
C LYS A 38 21.43 42.67 2.23
N ILE A 39 20.70 43.30 3.16
CA ILE A 39 19.78 42.58 4.07
C ILE A 39 18.58 42.08 3.30
N ILE A 40 18.03 42.88 2.38
CA ILE A 40 16.91 42.48 1.54
C ILE A 40 17.31 41.32 0.63
N ALA A 41 18.49 41.37 0.00
CA ALA A 41 19.01 40.31 -0.84
C ALA A 41 19.21 39.00 -0.03
N LEU A 42 19.77 39.09 1.18
CA LEU A 42 19.95 37.95 2.07
C LEU A 42 18.60 37.36 2.51
N ALA A 43 17.65 38.19 2.89
CA ALA A 43 16.31 37.75 3.26
C ALA A 43 15.58 37.08 2.08
N ALA A 44 15.69 37.66 0.87
CA ALA A 44 15.13 37.07 -0.34
C ALA A 44 15.76 35.72 -0.66
N LEU A 45 17.07 35.55 -0.47
CA LEU A 45 17.77 34.29 -0.66
C LEU A 45 17.30 33.23 0.34
N ILE A 46 17.23 33.58 1.62
CA ILE A 46 16.79 32.65 2.69
C ILE A 46 15.32 32.21 2.48
N LEU A 47 14.43 33.16 2.18
CA LEU A 47 13.03 32.85 1.93
C LEU A 47 12.86 32.07 0.61
N GLY A 48 13.59 32.48 -0.44
CA GLY A 48 13.52 31.83 -1.75
C GLY A 48 14.00 30.36 -1.76
N LEU A 49 14.99 30.01 -0.94
CA LEU A 49 15.45 28.63 -0.77
C LEU A 49 14.75 27.91 0.39
N GLY A 50 14.51 28.61 1.49
CA GLY A 50 13.94 28.02 2.72
C GLY A 50 12.49 27.54 2.53
N ILE A 51 11.67 28.29 1.80
CA ILE A 51 10.26 27.92 1.57
C ILE A 51 10.15 26.64 0.71
N PRO A 52 10.81 26.53 -0.45
CA PRO A 52 10.76 25.28 -1.23
C PRO A 52 11.35 24.08 -0.49
N VAL A 53 12.48 24.24 0.21
CA VAL A 53 13.09 23.16 0.99
C VAL A 53 12.18 22.73 2.14
N GLY A 54 11.60 23.69 2.87
CA GLY A 54 10.64 23.43 3.94
C GLY A 54 9.38 22.71 3.41
N PHE A 55 8.90 23.10 2.25
CA PHE A 55 7.73 22.48 1.61
C PHE A 55 8.01 21.03 1.17
N ILE A 56 9.18 20.77 0.57
CA ILE A 56 9.61 19.39 0.21
C ILE A 56 9.75 18.53 1.46
N TYR A 57 10.34 19.07 2.54
CA TYR A 57 10.47 18.39 3.81
C TYR A 57 9.10 18.04 4.42
N LEU A 58 8.16 18.99 4.41
CA LEU A 58 6.78 18.77 4.88
C LEU A 58 6.08 17.66 4.06
N ILE A 59 6.19 17.69 2.73
CA ILE A 59 5.64 16.61 1.89
C ILE A 59 6.25 15.26 2.28
N GLY A 60 7.56 15.21 2.55
CA GLY A 60 8.24 14.00 3.01
C GLY A 60 7.69 13.43 4.32
N LEU A 61 7.28 14.30 5.27
CA LEU A 61 6.65 13.87 6.54
C LEU A 61 5.26 13.22 6.33
N PHE A 62 4.55 13.57 5.25
CA PHE A 62 3.25 12.99 4.90
C PHE A 62 3.35 11.69 4.10
N LYS A 63 4.56 11.20 3.79
CA LYS A 63 4.78 9.94 3.08
C LYS A 63 4.65 8.74 4.02
N TYR A 64 3.42 8.44 4.42
CA TYR A 64 3.08 7.34 5.33
C TYR A 64 2.81 6.01 4.63
N LYS A 65 2.80 6.00 3.30
CA LYS A 65 2.59 4.81 2.47
C LYS A 65 3.91 4.29 1.91
N ILE A 66 3.94 3.02 1.55
CA ILE A 66 5.05 2.38 0.84
C ILE A 66 5.10 2.92 -0.57
N GLU A 67 6.28 3.32 -1.04
CA GLU A 67 6.49 3.82 -2.40
C GLU A 67 7.29 2.82 -3.25
N ASN A 68 8.23 2.11 -2.64
CA ASN A 68 9.16 1.22 -3.35
C ASN A 68 9.63 0.04 -2.48
N ALA A 69 10.40 -0.86 -3.07
CA ALA A 69 10.98 -2.02 -2.41
C ALA A 69 11.92 -1.66 -1.24
N GLU A 70 12.66 -0.57 -1.34
CA GLU A 70 13.56 -0.11 -0.27
C GLU A 70 12.79 0.26 1.00
N ASP A 71 11.59 0.84 0.86
CA ASP A 71 10.74 1.11 2.01
C ASP A 71 10.37 -0.18 2.74
N VAL A 72 10.04 -1.24 1.99
CA VAL A 72 9.72 -2.57 2.53
C VAL A 72 10.90 -3.14 3.29
N GLN A 73 12.08 -3.18 2.66
CA GLN A 73 13.31 -3.74 3.24
C GLN A 73 13.78 -3.02 4.52
N LYS A 74 13.44 -1.72 4.66
CA LYS A 74 13.74 -0.95 5.87
C LYS A 74 12.77 -1.22 7.02
N LEU A 75 11.57 -1.68 6.73
CA LEU A 75 10.49 -1.86 7.70
C LEU A 75 10.39 -3.27 8.25
N THR A 76 10.90 -4.27 7.53
CA THR A 76 10.84 -5.68 7.94
C THR A 76 12.10 -6.43 7.54
N THR A 77 12.39 -7.51 8.29
CA THR A 77 13.43 -8.49 7.96
C THR A 77 12.89 -9.66 7.13
N VAL A 78 11.59 -9.69 6.84
CA VAL A 78 10.98 -10.68 5.94
C VAL A 78 11.51 -10.46 4.53
N PRO A 79 11.97 -11.49 3.81
CA PRO A 79 12.53 -11.33 2.48
C PRO A 79 11.47 -10.84 1.49
N LEU A 80 11.84 -9.85 0.68
CA LEU A 80 11.05 -9.43 -0.48
C LEU A 80 11.36 -10.40 -1.62
N ILE A 81 10.38 -11.22 -2.02
CA ILE A 81 10.59 -12.30 -2.98
C ILE A 81 10.27 -11.95 -4.42
N ALA A 82 9.45 -10.92 -4.66
CA ALA A 82 9.18 -10.40 -6.00
C ALA A 82 8.59 -8.98 -5.95
N GLU A 83 8.83 -8.23 -7.02
CA GLU A 83 8.19 -6.95 -7.30
C GLU A 83 7.35 -7.07 -8.57
N LEU A 84 6.03 -6.98 -8.41
CA LEU A 84 5.10 -7.06 -9.53
C LEU A 84 4.91 -5.67 -10.16
N PRO A 85 5.13 -5.50 -11.46
CA PRO A 85 4.89 -4.24 -12.14
C PRO A 85 3.41 -3.85 -12.09
N HIS A 86 3.13 -2.56 -12.16
CA HIS A 86 1.74 -2.08 -12.19
C HIS A 86 1.03 -2.56 -13.46
N CYS A 87 0.03 -3.41 -13.28
CA CYS A 87 -0.83 -3.83 -14.38
C CYS A 87 -1.90 -2.77 -14.65
N GLN A 88 -1.75 -2.02 -15.74
CA GLN A 88 -2.84 -1.19 -16.27
C GLN A 88 -3.90 -2.16 -16.78
N LYS A 89 -5.07 -2.20 -16.13
CA LYS A 89 -6.25 -3.04 -16.38
C LYS A 89 -6.05 -4.10 -17.47
N PRO A 90 -5.91 -5.36 -17.13
CA PRO A 90 -5.72 -6.39 -18.17
C PRO A 90 -6.95 -6.33 -19.11
N ALA A 91 -6.69 -6.13 -20.38
CA ALA A 91 -7.74 -6.06 -21.42
C ALA A 91 -8.56 -7.36 -21.53
N GLN A 92 -8.15 -8.42 -20.83
CA GLN A 92 -8.69 -9.78 -20.96
C GLN A 92 -8.92 -10.49 -19.61
N GLY A 93 -9.24 -9.78 -18.52
CA GLY A 93 -9.54 -10.38 -17.23
C GLY A 93 -8.41 -10.31 -16.21
N ALA A 94 -8.61 -10.85 -14.99
CA ALA A 94 -7.66 -10.75 -13.88
C ALA A 94 -6.47 -11.73 -14.00
N ILE A 95 -6.54 -12.75 -14.84
CA ILE A 95 -5.46 -13.70 -15.08
C ILE A 95 -4.60 -13.20 -16.24
N VAL A 96 -3.33 -12.91 -15.93
CA VAL A 96 -2.31 -12.41 -16.87
C VAL A 96 -1.27 -13.46 -17.23
N VAL A 97 -1.07 -14.47 -16.37
CA VAL A 97 -0.17 -15.60 -16.62
C VAL A 97 -0.85 -16.57 -17.58
N ARG A 98 -0.19 -16.88 -18.71
CA ARG A 98 -0.73 -17.72 -19.77
C ARG A 98 0.35 -18.61 -20.37
N GLU A 99 -0.05 -19.71 -20.98
CA GLU A 99 0.85 -20.57 -21.72
C GLU A 99 1.36 -19.86 -22.98
N ASN A 100 2.65 -20.01 -23.27
CA ASN A 100 3.32 -19.46 -24.46
C ASN A 100 3.33 -17.91 -24.60
N HIS A 101 3.17 -17.19 -23.53
CA HIS A 101 3.40 -15.75 -23.45
C HIS A 101 4.73 -15.46 -22.71
N ASN A 102 5.42 -14.40 -23.07
CA ASN A 102 6.71 -13.99 -22.48
C ASN A 102 6.69 -12.48 -22.22
N ASP A 103 5.65 -11.98 -21.56
CA ASP A 103 5.63 -10.60 -21.11
C ASP A 103 6.31 -10.43 -19.73
N ILE A 104 6.61 -9.18 -19.36
CA ILE A 104 7.29 -8.86 -18.11
C ILE A 104 6.51 -9.37 -16.90
N MET A 105 5.19 -9.32 -16.94
CA MET A 105 4.33 -9.77 -15.84
C MET A 105 4.40 -11.28 -15.64
N GLU A 106 4.34 -12.04 -16.73
CA GLU A 106 4.46 -13.48 -16.69
C GLU A 106 5.83 -13.92 -16.16
N GLU A 107 6.91 -13.29 -16.65
CA GLU A 107 8.26 -13.59 -16.16
C GLU A 107 8.41 -13.26 -14.67
N THR A 108 7.79 -12.18 -14.21
CA THR A 108 7.77 -11.85 -12.78
C THR A 108 7.04 -12.92 -11.96
N PHE A 109 5.92 -13.47 -12.43
CA PHE A 109 5.24 -14.57 -11.75
C PHE A 109 6.03 -15.88 -11.81
N ARG A 110 6.80 -16.15 -12.87
CA ARG A 110 7.74 -17.26 -12.92
C ARG A 110 8.85 -17.10 -11.87
N GLY A 111 9.39 -15.90 -11.74
CA GLY A 111 10.37 -15.56 -10.71
C GLY A 111 9.80 -15.72 -9.29
N LEU A 112 8.61 -15.16 -9.05
CA LEU A 112 7.88 -15.31 -7.77
C LEU A 112 7.70 -16.79 -7.41
N ARG A 113 7.17 -17.59 -8.33
CA ARG A 113 7.00 -19.03 -8.14
C ARG A 113 8.32 -19.71 -7.81
N THR A 114 9.38 -19.42 -8.56
CA THR A 114 10.69 -20.05 -8.35
C THR A 114 11.25 -19.72 -6.98
N ASN A 115 11.23 -18.45 -6.57
CA ASN A 115 11.69 -18.01 -5.26
C ASN A 115 10.86 -18.64 -4.14
N LEU A 116 9.55 -18.73 -4.32
CA LEU A 116 8.65 -19.37 -3.35
C LEU A 116 8.92 -20.86 -3.19
N LEU A 117 9.13 -21.59 -4.30
CA LEU A 117 9.45 -23.01 -4.27
C LEU A 117 10.80 -23.30 -3.61
N PHE A 118 11.75 -22.37 -3.64
CA PHE A 118 13.01 -22.51 -2.89
C PHE A 118 12.85 -22.31 -1.38
N MET A 119 11.78 -21.64 -0.96
CA MET A 119 11.50 -21.42 0.46
C MET A 119 10.70 -22.56 1.09
N LEU A 120 9.93 -23.30 0.31
CA LEU A 120 9.10 -24.40 0.76
C LEU A 120 9.95 -25.66 1.00
N GLU A 121 9.75 -26.31 2.14
CA GLU A 121 10.26 -27.64 2.41
C GLU A 121 9.46 -28.73 1.64
N LYS A 122 10.02 -29.95 1.59
CA LYS A 122 9.46 -31.02 0.74
C LYS A 122 7.99 -31.37 1.02
N GLU A 123 7.57 -31.26 2.28
CA GLU A 123 6.21 -31.63 2.72
C GLU A 123 5.28 -30.40 2.82
N GLU A 124 5.82 -29.19 2.62
CA GLU A 124 5.07 -27.95 2.67
C GLU A 124 4.38 -27.71 1.33
N LYS A 125 3.06 -27.57 1.37
CA LYS A 125 2.21 -27.47 0.18
C LYS A 125 1.23 -26.31 0.24
N VAL A 126 0.95 -25.76 1.43
CA VAL A 126 -0.12 -24.79 1.65
C VAL A 126 0.45 -23.38 1.74
N ILE A 127 0.17 -22.58 0.72
CA ILE A 127 0.61 -21.20 0.61
C ILE A 127 -0.57 -20.29 0.93
N LEU A 128 -0.49 -19.57 2.03
CA LEU A 128 -1.47 -18.58 2.42
C LEU A 128 -1.13 -17.23 1.79
N VAL A 129 -2.07 -16.62 1.08
CA VAL A 129 -1.89 -15.27 0.48
C VAL A 129 -2.76 -14.28 1.20
N SER A 130 -2.14 -13.28 1.82
CA SER A 130 -2.83 -12.21 2.56
C SER A 130 -2.28 -10.83 2.25
N SER A 131 -2.90 -9.80 2.81
CA SER A 131 -2.51 -8.39 2.68
C SER A 131 -2.98 -7.61 3.91
N THR A 132 -2.59 -6.32 4.02
CA THR A 132 -3.09 -5.47 5.13
C THR A 132 -4.52 -5.03 4.90
N GLN A 133 -4.82 -4.56 3.67
CA GLN A 133 -6.07 -3.90 3.32
C GLN A 133 -6.71 -4.50 2.07
N PRO A 134 -8.03 -4.31 1.89
CA PRO A 134 -8.68 -4.66 0.63
C PRO A 134 -8.11 -3.84 -0.53
N GLY A 135 -8.00 -4.45 -1.71
CA GLY A 135 -7.55 -3.76 -2.92
C GLY A 135 -6.03 -3.73 -3.13
N GLU A 136 -5.23 -4.39 -2.28
CA GLU A 136 -3.78 -4.52 -2.45
C GLU A 136 -3.38 -5.57 -3.52
N GLY A 137 -4.32 -6.37 -4.00
CA GLY A 137 -4.10 -7.31 -5.09
C GLY A 137 -3.92 -8.77 -4.68
N LYS A 138 -4.22 -9.15 -3.42
CA LYS A 138 -4.03 -10.53 -2.92
C LYS A 138 -4.65 -11.61 -3.82
N SER A 139 -5.93 -11.49 -4.19
CA SER A 139 -6.61 -12.47 -5.05
C SER A 139 -6.04 -12.49 -6.48
N PHE A 140 -5.56 -11.35 -7.00
CA PHE A 140 -4.85 -11.27 -8.26
C PHE A 140 -3.53 -12.04 -8.19
N VAL A 141 -2.75 -11.83 -7.14
CA VAL A 141 -1.47 -12.54 -6.92
C VAL A 141 -1.71 -14.03 -6.70
N ALA A 142 -2.67 -14.40 -5.84
CA ALA A 142 -3.03 -15.79 -5.56
C ALA A 142 -3.45 -16.53 -6.83
N GLY A 143 -4.34 -15.94 -7.63
CA GLY A 143 -4.83 -16.54 -8.86
C GLY A 143 -3.74 -16.74 -9.91
N ASN A 144 -2.91 -15.73 -10.16
CA ASN A 144 -1.83 -15.82 -11.14
C ASN A 144 -0.69 -16.77 -10.69
N LEU A 145 -0.40 -16.81 -9.37
CA LEU A 145 0.55 -17.78 -8.80
C LEU A 145 0.02 -19.22 -8.99
N ALA A 146 -1.28 -19.46 -8.76
CA ALA A 146 -1.92 -20.76 -8.97
C ALA A 146 -1.80 -21.22 -10.44
N VAL A 147 -2.06 -20.33 -11.38
CA VAL A 147 -1.85 -20.60 -12.81
C VAL A 147 -0.38 -20.89 -13.10
N SER A 148 0.54 -20.11 -12.54
CA SER A 148 1.99 -20.30 -12.75
C SER A 148 2.48 -21.66 -12.24
N LEU A 149 1.94 -22.16 -11.12
CA LEU A 149 2.24 -23.51 -10.59
C LEU A 149 1.62 -24.61 -11.46
N ALA A 150 0.38 -24.43 -11.92
CA ALA A 150 -0.29 -25.37 -12.81
C ALA A 150 0.45 -25.52 -14.15
N LEU A 151 0.96 -24.42 -14.73
CA LEU A 151 1.79 -24.43 -15.93
C LEU A 151 3.12 -25.18 -15.76
N LEU A 152 3.62 -25.30 -14.52
CA LEU A 152 4.77 -26.15 -14.19
C LEU A 152 4.43 -27.66 -14.17
N GLY A 153 3.19 -28.02 -14.49
CA GLY A 153 2.70 -29.41 -14.42
C GLY A 153 2.26 -29.86 -13.02
N LYS A 154 2.19 -28.93 -12.06
CA LYS A 154 1.80 -29.24 -10.67
C LYS A 154 0.29 -29.18 -10.51
N LYS A 155 -0.28 -30.23 -9.89
CA LYS A 155 -1.71 -30.28 -9.57
C LYS A 155 -2.00 -29.26 -8.45
N THR A 156 -2.54 -28.12 -8.82
CA THR A 156 -2.69 -26.96 -7.96
C THR A 156 -4.15 -26.68 -7.65
N LEU A 157 -4.46 -26.48 -6.37
CA LEU A 157 -5.77 -26.05 -5.89
C LEU A 157 -5.68 -24.63 -5.36
N ILE A 158 -6.61 -23.76 -5.76
CA ILE A 158 -6.81 -22.46 -5.12
C ILE A 158 -8.11 -22.46 -4.34
N VAL A 159 -8.07 -22.04 -3.06
CA VAL A 159 -9.21 -22.04 -2.14
C VAL A 159 -9.56 -20.62 -1.74
N GLY A 160 -10.81 -20.24 -1.88
CA GLY A 160 -11.34 -18.93 -1.46
C GLY A 160 -11.59 -18.90 0.03
N MET A 161 -10.60 -18.50 0.82
CA MET A 161 -10.70 -18.34 2.28
C MET A 161 -11.08 -16.92 2.72
N ASP A 162 -11.21 -15.95 1.79
CA ASP A 162 -11.91 -14.68 2.07
C ASP A 162 -13.43 -14.91 1.96
N ILE A 163 -13.99 -15.59 2.97
CA ILE A 163 -15.40 -15.96 3.00
C ILE A 163 -16.33 -14.78 3.29
N ARG A 164 -15.78 -13.59 3.61
CA ARG A 164 -16.55 -12.36 3.80
C ARG A 164 -16.75 -11.59 2.49
N LYS A 165 -15.71 -11.53 1.65
CA LYS A 165 -15.72 -10.82 0.36
C LYS A 165 -15.00 -11.66 -0.71
N PRO A 166 -15.60 -12.75 -1.18
CA PRO A 166 -14.96 -13.71 -2.09
C PRO A 166 -14.42 -13.03 -3.35
N GLY A 167 -13.10 -12.81 -3.40
CA GLY A 167 -12.40 -12.16 -4.52
C GLY A 167 -12.18 -13.09 -5.70
N LEU A 168 -11.94 -14.36 -5.44
CA LEU A 168 -11.69 -15.40 -6.44
C LEU A 168 -12.80 -15.54 -7.49
N ASN A 169 -14.06 -15.33 -7.10
CA ASN A 169 -15.19 -15.39 -8.01
C ASN A 169 -15.06 -14.41 -9.18
N ARG A 170 -14.39 -13.28 -8.97
CA ARG A 170 -14.11 -12.29 -10.03
C ARG A 170 -12.86 -12.62 -10.82
N VAL A 171 -11.86 -13.22 -10.17
CA VAL A 171 -10.59 -13.60 -10.82
C VAL A 171 -10.80 -14.71 -11.83
N PHE A 172 -11.59 -15.73 -11.47
CA PHE A 172 -11.84 -16.92 -12.28
C PHE A 172 -13.23 -16.94 -12.94
N ASN A 173 -13.97 -15.84 -12.85
CA ASN A 173 -15.31 -15.71 -13.45
C ASN A 173 -16.29 -16.84 -13.04
N ILE A 174 -16.28 -17.20 -11.74
CA ILE A 174 -17.06 -18.32 -11.19
C ILE A 174 -18.55 -17.98 -11.20
N SER A 175 -19.35 -18.82 -11.82
CA SER A 175 -20.81 -18.66 -11.94
C SER A 175 -21.55 -19.10 -10.69
N HIS A 176 -21.17 -20.26 -10.11
CA HIS A 176 -21.83 -20.86 -8.95
C HIS A 176 -21.13 -20.42 -7.64
N ARG A 177 -21.53 -19.26 -7.12
CA ARG A 177 -20.90 -18.60 -5.97
C ARG A 177 -21.37 -19.13 -4.61
N GLU A 178 -22.45 -19.91 -4.59
CA GLU A 178 -23.11 -20.37 -3.37
C GLU A 178 -22.53 -21.69 -2.84
N HIS A 179 -21.82 -22.43 -3.69
CA HIS A 179 -21.18 -23.69 -3.34
C HIS A 179 -19.68 -23.51 -3.16
N GLY A 180 -19.16 -23.90 -2.00
CA GLY A 180 -17.74 -23.75 -1.70
C GLY A 180 -17.39 -24.22 -0.29
N ILE A 181 -16.20 -23.86 0.18
CA ILE A 181 -15.62 -24.35 1.43
C ILE A 181 -16.53 -24.08 2.65
N THR A 182 -17.30 -22.98 2.67
CA THR A 182 -18.22 -22.67 3.77
C THR A 182 -19.33 -23.69 3.93
N ASN A 183 -19.77 -24.33 2.84
CA ASN A 183 -20.74 -25.41 2.89
C ASN A 183 -20.17 -26.61 3.65
N TYR A 184 -18.96 -27.04 3.29
CA TYR A 184 -18.30 -28.15 3.97
C TYR A 184 -18.00 -27.84 5.44
N LEU A 185 -17.48 -26.63 5.76
CA LEU A 185 -17.18 -26.23 7.12
C LEU A 185 -18.44 -26.15 8.00
N SER A 186 -19.59 -25.84 7.41
CA SER A 186 -20.87 -25.77 8.12
C SER A 186 -21.45 -27.16 8.43
N ASP A 187 -21.42 -28.06 7.45
CA ASP A 187 -21.99 -29.39 7.53
C ASP A 187 -21.09 -30.45 6.87
N PRO A 188 -20.02 -30.87 7.57
CA PRO A 188 -19.03 -31.81 7.02
C PRO A 188 -19.55 -33.26 6.89
N GLU A 189 -20.64 -33.61 7.60
CA GLU A 189 -21.20 -34.97 7.56
C GLU A 189 -22.05 -35.22 6.31
N HIS A 190 -22.69 -34.17 5.77
CA HIS A 190 -23.58 -34.27 4.62
C HIS A 190 -23.02 -33.61 3.36
N THR A 191 -21.86 -33.00 3.43
CA THR A 191 -21.21 -32.31 2.29
C THR A 191 -19.93 -33.04 1.90
N ASP A 192 -19.82 -33.49 0.66
CA ASP A 192 -18.55 -34.03 0.14
C ASP A 192 -17.63 -32.85 -0.27
N LEU A 193 -16.43 -32.76 0.36
CA LEU A 193 -15.44 -31.73 0.10
C LEU A 193 -15.00 -31.67 -1.37
N PHE A 194 -14.80 -32.84 -1.98
CA PHE A 194 -14.28 -32.91 -3.35
C PHE A 194 -15.36 -32.60 -4.41
N SER A 195 -16.63 -32.75 -4.08
CA SER A 195 -17.74 -32.35 -4.95
C SER A 195 -17.82 -30.81 -5.12
N LEU A 196 -17.27 -30.05 -4.21
CA LEU A 196 -17.22 -28.59 -4.24
C LEU A 196 -16.05 -28.04 -5.09
N VAL A 197 -15.07 -28.89 -5.40
CA VAL A 197 -13.91 -28.51 -6.20
C VAL A 197 -14.26 -28.50 -7.67
N GLN A 198 -13.95 -27.42 -8.36
CA GLN A 198 -14.24 -27.22 -9.77
C GLN A 198 -12.94 -27.21 -10.57
N PRO A 199 -12.86 -27.89 -11.74
CA PRO A 199 -11.73 -27.70 -12.66
C PRO A 199 -11.76 -26.26 -13.21
N SER A 200 -10.58 -25.70 -13.47
CA SER A 200 -10.46 -24.38 -14.10
C SER A 200 -10.47 -24.50 -15.62
N ASP A 201 -11.12 -23.55 -16.29
CA ASP A 201 -11.07 -23.42 -17.76
C ASP A 201 -9.71 -22.91 -18.26
N ILE A 202 -8.81 -22.48 -17.36
CA ILE A 202 -7.52 -21.86 -17.72
C ILE A 202 -6.46 -22.93 -17.98
N HIS A 203 -6.39 -23.97 -17.13
CA HIS A 203 -5.38 -25.03 -17.25
C HIS A 203 -5.88 -26.33 -16.59
N SER A 204 -5.59 -27.49 -17.21
CA SER A 204 -6.05 -28.81 -16.75
C SER A 204 -5.56 -29.23 -15.36
N ASN A 205 -4.40 -28.69 -14.90
CA ASN A 205 -3.86 -28.97 -13.57
C ASN A 205 -4.29 -27.93 -12.52
N LEU A 206 -5.18 -26.99 -12.88
CA LEU A 206 -5.69 -25.98 -11.95
C LEU A 206 -7.11 -26.30 -11.51
N TYR A 207 -7.33 -26.32 -10.22
CA TYR A 207 -8.60 -26.58 -9.57
C TYR A 207 -8.95 -25.41 -8.65
N ILE A 208 -10.23 -25.16 -8.48
CA ILE A 208 -10.75 -24.04 -7.69
C ILE A 208 -11.76 -24.57 -6.69
N LEU A 209 -11.58 -24.24 -5.42
CA LEU A 209 -12.57 -24.41 -4.37
C LEU A 209 -13.06 -23.01 -3.94
N PRO A 210 -14.25 -22.59 -4.39
CA PRO A 210 -14.78 -21.27 -4.04
C PRO A 210 -15.01 -21.10 -2.53
N GLY A 211 -15.14 -19.84 -2.08
CA GLY A 211 -15.49 -19.55 -0.69
C GLY A 211 -16.88 -20.05 -0.30
N GLY A 212 -17.82 -20.05 -1.24
CA GLY A 212 -19.22 -20.40 -0.98
C GLY A 212 -20.05 -19.21 -0.51
N ALA A 213 -21.22 -19.49 0.03
CA ALA A 213 -22.11 -18.50 0.60
C ALA A 213 -21.46 -17.82 1.82
N VAL A 214 -21.69 -16.51 1.98
CA VAL A 214 -21.17 -15.75 3.13
C VAL A 214 -21.90 -16.19 4.40
N PRO A 215 -21.22 -16.80 5.38
CA PRO A 215 -21.87 -17.27 6.61
C PRO A 215 -22.16 -16.08 7.57
N PRO A 216 -23.12 -16.23 8.49
CA PRO A 216 -23.42 -15.20 9.50
C PRO A 216 -22.30 -15.03 10.52
N ASN A 217 -21.51 -16.08 10.77
CA ASN A 217 -20.42 -16.14 11.76
C ASN A 217 -19.11 -16.64 11.11
N PRO A 218 -18.44 -15.83 10.27
CA PRO A 218 -17.27 -16.26 9.50
C PRO A 218 -16.11 -16.70 10.40
N THR A 219 -15.79 -15.95 11.44
CA THR A 219 -14.66 -16.21 12.34
C THR A 219 -14.78 -17.55 13.05
N GLU A 220 -15.96 -17.82 13.61
CA GLU A 220 -16.26 -19.07 14.33
C GLU A 220 -16.23 -20.26 13.37
N LEU A 221 -16.67 -20.08 12.13
CA LEU A 221 -16.68 -21.12 11.13
C LEU A 221 -15.26 -21.57 10.76
N VAL A 222 -14.34 -20.62 10.49
CA VAL A 222 -12.95 -20.96 10.15
C VAL A 222 -12.16 -21.44 11.39
N ALA A 223 -12.58 -21.13 12.59
CA ALA A 223 -11.94 -21.60 13.82
C ALA A 223 -12.23 -23.09 14.11
N ARG A 224 -13.23 -23.70 13.46
CA ARG A 224 -13.57 -25.10 13.70
C ARG A 224 -12.44 -26.05 13.26
N PRO A 225 -12.19 -27.16 14.01
CA PRO A 225 -11.19 -28.17 13.63
C PRO A 225 -11.45 -28.84 12.28
N VAL A 226 -12.67 -28.73 11.75
CA VAL A 226 -13.04 -29.22 10.42
C VAL A 226 -12.17 -28.62 9.30
N LEU A 227 -11.71 -27.37 9.47
CA LEU A 227 -10.81 -26.75 8.51
C LEU A 227 -9.47 -27.50 8.43
N ASP A 228 -8.92 -27.90 9.56
CA ASP A 228 -7.66 -28.65 9.62
C ASP A 228 -7.80 -30.00 8.89
N SER A 229 -8.92 -30.70 9.14
CA SER A 229 -9.23 -31.96 8.47
C SER A 229 -9.45 -31.78 6.96
N ALA A 230 -10.12 -30.70 6.54
CA ALA A 230 -10.31 -30.38 5.13
C ALA A 230 -8.98 -30.16 4.41
N ILE A 231 -8.11 -29.33 4.98
CA ILE A 231 -6.81 -29.04 4.38
C ILE A 231 -5.92 -30.29 4.35
N ALA A 232 -5.95 -31.13 5.39
CA ALA A 232 -5.22 -32.40 5.41
C ALA A 232 -5.65 -33.33 4.26
N GLN A 233 -6.96 -33.51 4.05
CA GLN A 233 -7.49 -34.28 2.93
C GLN A 233 -7.08 -33.71 1.57
N LEU A 234 -7.12 -32.39 1.41
CA LEU A 234 -6.72 -31.73 0.17
C LEU A 234 -5.21 -31.87 -0.10
N LYS A 235 -4.36 -31.84 0.93
CA LYS A 235 -2.88 -32.06 0.82
C LYS A 235 -2.53 -33.43 0.23
N GLU A 236 -3.39 -34.45 0.38
CA GLU A 236 -3.17 -35.78 -0.21
C GLU A 236 -3.39 -35.80 -1.73
N HIS A 237 -4.22 -34.90 -2.25
CA HIS A 237 -4.67 -34.91 -3.65
C HIS A 237 -4.01 -33.86 -4.54
N TYR A 238 -3.40 -32.81 -3.94
CA TYR A 238 -2.80 -31.69 -4.65
C TYR A 238 -1.32 -31.52 -4.29
N ASP A 239 -0.52 -31.08 -5.27
CA ASP A 239 0.88 -30.76 -5.06
C ASP A 239 1.02 -29.43 -4.30
N TYR A 240 0.17 -28.45 -4.64
CA TYR A 240 0.13 -27.14 -3.97
C TYR A 240 -1.31 -26.68 -3.74
N ILE A 241 -1.51 -26.03 -2.61
CA ILE A 241 -2.79 -25.43 -2.21
C ILE A 241 -2.54 -23.96 -1.92
N ILE A 242 -3.24 -23.07 -2.61
CA ILE A 242 -3.17 -21.62 -2.38
C ILE A 242 -4.44 -21.18 -1.66
N LEU A 243 -4.29 -20.57 -0.49
CA LEU A 243 -5.38 -20.01 0.30
C LEU A 243 -5.47 -18.50 0.04
N ASP A 244 -6.48 -18.03 -0.71
CA ASP A 244 -6.77 -16.59 -0.87
C ASP A 244 -7.57 -16.13 0.33
N THR A 245 -6.93 -15.46 1.30
CA THR A 245 -7.53 -15.10 2.59
C THR A 245 -7.99 -13.64 2.64
N ALA A 246 -8.73 -13.27 3.69
CA ALA A 246 -9.08 -11.89 3.98
C ALA A 246 -7.84 -11.04 4.38
N PRO A 247 -7.91 -9.71 4.28
CA PRO A 247 -6.81 -8.85 4.75
C PRO A 247 -6.60 -8.96 6.25
N ILE A 248 -5.38 -9.29 6.69
CA ILE A 248 -5.05 -9.52 8.10
C ILE A 248 -5.18 -8.26 8.97
N GLY A 249 -4.98 -7.07 8.39
CA GLY A 249 -5.10 -5.81 9.12
C GLY A 249 -6.54 -5.42 9.50
N ILE A 250 -7.54 -6.18 9.04
CA ILE A 250 -8.96 -5.84 9.26
C ILE A 250 -9.69 -6.92 10.05
N VAL A 251 -9.38 -8.19 9.80
CA VAL A 251 -10.11 -9.33 10.39
C VAL A 251 -9.16 -10.38 10.95
N THR A 252 -9.59 -11.00 12.05
CA THR A 252 -8.83 -12.08 12.72
C THR A 252 -8.92 -13.41 11.97
N ASP A 253 -9.82 -13.55 11.01
CA ASP A 253 -10.04 -14.80 10.26
C ASP A 253 -8.75 -15.33 9.65
N THR A 254 -7.93 -14.46 9.06
CA THR A 254 -6.65 -14.84 8.44
C THR A 254 -5.64 -15.34 9.45
N ALA A 255 -5.56 -14.73 10.64
CA ALA A 255 -4.72 -15.23 11.71
C ALA A 255 -5.15 -16.62 12.21
N ILE A 256 -6.47 -16.90 12.21
CA ILE A 256 -6.99 -18.23 12.55
C ILE A 256 -6.67 -19.24 11.42
N VAL A 257 -6.87 -18.84 10.17
CA VAL A 257 -6.59 -19.70 9.00
C VAL A 257 -5.09 -19.97 8.84
N SER A 258 -4.20 -19.09 9.31
CA SER A 258 -2.75 -19.29 9.18
C SER A 258 -2.22 -20.57 9.84
N ARG A 259 -2.96 -21.14 10.81
CA ARG A 259 -2.59 -22.43 11.45
C ARG A 259 -2.53 -23.61 10.48
N VAL A 260 -3.23 -23.54 9.35
CA VAL A 260 -3.23 -24.60 8.32
C VAL A 260 -2.32 -24.27 7.14
N GLY A 261 -1.68 -23.09 7.14
CA GLY A 261 -0.73 -22.65 6.11
C GLY A 261 0.69 -23.05 6.47
N ASP A 262 1.46 -23.51 5.49
CA ASP A 262 2.87 -23.84 5.65
C ASP A 262 3.75 -22.59 5.41
N LEU A 263 3.33 -21.71 4.48
CA LEU A 263 4.04 -20.45 4.14
C LEU A 263 3.03 -19.31 3.93
N CYS A 264 3.37 -18.12 4.43
CA CYS A 264 2.56 -16.92 4.22
C CYS A 264 3.21 -15.98 3.20
N LEU A 265 2.52 -15.77 2.07
CA LEU A 265 2.85 -14.75 1.08
C LEU A 265 2.07 -13.48 1.39
N TYR A 266 2.79 -12.46 1.84
CA TYR A 266 2.18 -11.18 2.17
C TYR A 266 2.28 -10.20 1.00
N VAL A 267 1.13 -9.70 0.54
CA VAL A 267 1.03 -8.78 -0.58
C VAL A 267 0.88 -7.35 -0.06
N CYS A 268 1.78 -6.48 -0.49
CA CYS A 268 1.65 -5.04 -0.28
C CYS A 268 1.64 -4.30 -1.61
N ARG A 269 0.99 -3.15 -1.63
CA ARG A 269 0.85 -2.34 -2.85
C ARG A 269 1.42 -0.94 -2.62
N ALA A 270 2.36 -0.55 -3.51
CA ALA A 270 2.90 0.81 -3.54
C ALA A 270 1.78 1.84 -3.63
N GLU A 271 1.94 2.97 -2.94
CA GLU A 271 0.98 4.08 -2.85
C GLU A 271 -0.37 3.75 -2.16
N VAL A 272 -0.57 2.49 -1.74
CA VAL A 272 -1.79 2.02 -1.06
C VAL A 272 -1.49 1.59 0.36
N THR A 273 -0.55 0.66 0.55
CA THR A 273 -0.24 0.07 1.85
C THR A 273 0.45 1.09 2.77
N PRO A 274 -0.07 1.37 3.97
CA PRO A 274 0.57 2.26 4.92
C PRO A 274 1.79 1.59 5.56
N LYS A 275 2.86 2.37 5.83
CA LYS A 275 4.10 1.86 6.46
C LYS A 275 3.86 1.21 7.83
N VAL A 276 2.89 1.71 8.58
CA VAL A 276 2.50 1.14 9.89
C VAL A 276 2.00 -0.31 9.78
N ALA A 277 1.52 -0.73 8.62
CA ALA A 277 1.05 -2.10 8.37
C ALA A 277 2.13 -3.17 8.61
N TYR A 278 3.41 -2.81 8.51
CA TYR A 278 4.52 -3.72 8.75
C TYR A 278 4.69 -4.13 10.21
N GLN A 279 4.05 -3.45 11.15
CA GLN A 279 3.96 -3.90 12.53
C GLN A 279 3.28 -5.28 12.60
N TYR A 280 2.19 -5.47 11.84
CA TYR A 280 1.47 -6.76 11.78
C TYR A 280 2.31 -7.88 11.17
N ILE A 281 3.15 -7.59 10.16
CA ILE A 281 4.04 -8.59 9.55
C ILE A 281 5.10 -9.07 10.54
N ASN A 282 5.66 -8.16 11.32
CA ASN A 282 6.68 -8.48 12.30
C ASN A 282 6.12 -9.26 13.51
N GLU A 283 4.81 -9.14 13.78
CA GLU A 283 4.12 -9.91 14.83
C GLU A 283 3.73 -11.32 14.38
N LEU A 284 3.70 -11.58 13.07
CA LEU A 284 3.38 -12.90 12.49
C LEU A 284 4.59 -13.84 12.37
N LYS A 285 5.77 -13.42 12.80
CA LYS A 285 6.97 -14.25 12.93
C LYS A 285 6.89 -15.14 14.17
#